data_7cd509aa70145b1502ec068d1e0d6417
#
_entry.id   7cd509aa70145b1502ec068d1e0d6417
#
_cell.length_a   1.000
_cell.length_b   1.000
_cell.length_c   1.000
_cell.angle_alpha   90.00
_cell.angle_beta   90.00
_cell.angle_gamma   90.00
#
_symmetry.space_group_name_H-M   'P 1'
#
loop_
_entity.id
_entity.type
_entity.pdbx_description
1 polymer ?
#
loop_
_entity_poly.entity_id
_entity_poly.type
_entity_poly.pdbx_seq_one_letter_code
_entity_poly.pdbx_strand_id
1 'polypeptide(L)'
;IRIANNNMDNALKLVSLNRGFDPRDFVLVAFGGGGGMHAVALAQELGVKKVIIPAAASVFSAWGMMMSDLRRDHFVTHLVDLAEGAAAEIESVFSSVELQAIEQFQTEGIDKKSIKFIRYGNFRYKNQEHTTEVRLSDGPISDKQIGLIEDEFHNTYEREYTYRLDTSVELVGIHVVATSEVGKLTMQKRPDQGIKEAEARKGAREVDYALEGVHEATLYNGEKLLPGMEFNGPAIIEDSGATTVIHHGNRVRVDGYTNIHIEI
;
A
#
# COMPACT_ATOMS: atom_id res chain seq x y z
N ILE A 1 26.46 4.43 -1.21
CA ILE A 1 25.27 4.62 -0.36
C ILE A 1 24.62 5.96 -0.67
N ARG A 2 25.28 7.12 -0.59
CA ARG A 2 24.71 8.47 -0.77
C ARG A 2 23.94 8.66 -2.08
N ILE A 3 24.48 8.20 -3.22
CA ILE A 3 23.77 8.27 -4.52
C ILE A 3 22.49 7.44 -4.48
N ALA A 4 22.54 6.24 -3.89
CA ALA A 4 21.36 5.39 -3.77
C ALA A 4 20.29 6.04 -2.89
N ASN A 5 20.70 6.64 -1.74
CA ASN A 5 19.77 7.37 -0.87
C ASN A 5 19.12 8.54 -1.60
N ASN A 6 19.89 9.33 -2.35
CA ASN A 6 19.36 10.45 -3.12
C ASN A 6 18.34 10.00 -4.20
N ASN A 7 18.61 8.89 -4.87
CA ASN A 7 17.68 8.34 -5.86
C ASN A 7 16.38 7.85 -5.20
N MET A 8 16.48 7.19 -4.04
CA MET A 8 15.32 6.75 -3.29
C MET A 8 14.52 7.93 -2.71
N ASP A 9 15.19 8.97 -2.21
CA ASP A 9 14.57 10.19 -1.73
C ASP A 9 13.78 10.89 -2.84
N ASN A 10 14.34 11.01 -4.03
CA ASN A 10 13.64 11.55 -5.19
C ASN A 10 12.40 10.72 -5.55
N ALA A 11 12.50 9.39 -5.51
CA ALA A 11 11.36 8.51 -5.78
C ALA A 11 10.25 8.67 -4.71
N LEU A 12 10.62 8.82 -3.44
CA LEU A 12 9.66 9.08 -2.36
C LEU A 12 8.98 10.44 -2.52
N LYS A 13 9.69 11.47 -2.94
CA LYS A 13 9.14 12.81 -3.23
C LYS A 13 8.13 12.77 -4.38
N LEU A 14 8.34 11.94 -5.41
CA LEU A 14 7.38 11.77 -6.52
C LEU A 14 6.02 11.23 -6.05
N VAL A 15 6.00 10.33 -5.07
CA VAL A 15 4.76 9.73 -4.59
C VAL A 15 4.15 10.46 -3.38
N SER A 16 4.84 11.45 -2.82
CA SER A 16 4.38 12.29 -1.71
C SER A 16 4.20 13.75 -2.14
N LEU A 17 5.26 14.54 -2.18
CA LEU A 17 5.20 15.97 -2.45
C LEU A 17 4.54 16.31 -3.79
N ASN A 18 4.86 15.57 -4.86
CA ASN A 18 4.26 15.79 -6.17
C ASN A 18 2.75 15.47 -6.22
N ARG A 19 2.26 14.74 -5.21
CA ARG A 19 0.83 14.46 -5.02
C ARG A 19 0.17 15.33 -3.95
N GLY A 20 0.90 16.33 -3.43
CA GLY A 20 0.40 17.25 -2.42
C GLY A 20 0.44 16.73 -0.98
N PHE A 21 1.12 15.62 -0.71
CA PHE A 21 1.28 15.08 0.64
C PHE A 21 2.61 15.52 1.27
N ASP A 22 2.57 15.99 2.50
CA ASP A 22 3.77 16.32 3.27
C ASP A 22 4.34 15.03 3.91
N PRO A 23 5.58 14.60 3.58
CA PRO A 23 6.18 13.40 4.17
C PRO A 23 6.27 13.43 5.70
N ARG A 24 6.34 14.63 6.30
CA ARG A 24 6.44 14.81 7.75
C ARG A 24 5.20 14.39 8.53
N ASP A 25 4.08 14.25 7.84
CA ASP A 25 2.81 13.77 8.41
C ASP A 25 2.71 12.23 8.41
N PHE A 26 3.71 11.55 7.87
CA PHE A 26 3.72 10.10 7.69
C PHE A 26 4.80 9.41 8.54
N VAL A 27 4.68 8.10 8.61
CA VAL A 27 5.70 7.18 9.14
C VAL A 27 6.33 6.45 7.97
N LEU A 28 7.65 6.34 7.95
CA LEU A 28 8.35 5.56 6.94
C LEU A 28 8.38 4.08 7.35
N VAL A 29 7.78 3.21 6.56
CA VAL A 29 7.88 1.76 6.73
C VAL A 29 8.93 1.22 5.77
N ALA A 30 10.02 0.66 6.29
CA ALA A 30 11.09 0.11 5.47
C ALA A 30 11.14 -1.42 5.57
N PHE A 31 11.19 -2.07 4.43
CA PHE A 31 11.23 -3.53 4.32
C PHE A 31 12.12 -3.99 3.16
N GLY A 32 12.30 -5.31 3.03
CA GLY A 32 13.31 -5.92 2.16
C GLY A 32 14.65 -6.05 2.90
N GLY A 33 15.53 -6.90 2.40
CA GLY A 33 16.82 -7.20 3.06
C GLY A 33 17.72 -5.98 3.27
N GLY A 34 17.71 -5.03 2.33
CA GLY A 34 18.49 -3.78 2.37
C GLY A 34 17.71 -2.54 2.84
N GLY A 35 16.40 -2.60 2.97
CA GLY A 35 15.58 -1.41 3.29
C GLY A 35 16.00 -0.73 4.58
N GLY A 36 16.26 -1.49 5.63
CA GLY A 36 16.69 -0.99 6.92
C GLY A 36 18.05 -0.26 6.93
N MET A 37 18.91 -0.53 5.95
CA MET A 37 20.21 0.16 5.84
C MET A 37 20.07 1.63 5.40
N HIS A 38 18.98 1.98 4.74
CA HIS A 38 18.75 3.30 4.17
C HIS A 38 17.70 4.11 4.94
N ALA A 39 16.85 3.42 5.72
CA ALA A 39 15.62 3.96 6.27
C ALA A 39 15.81 5.21 7.14
N VAL A 40 16.81 5.21 8.03
CA VAL A 40 17.08 6.34 8.92
C VAL A 40 17.56 7.56 8.11
N ALA A 41 18.53 7.37 7.21
CA ALA A 41 19.02 8.47 6.38
C ALA A 41 17.94 9.07 5.49
N LEU A 42 17.04 8.25 4.92
CA LEU A 42 15.90 8.74 4.14
C LEU A 42 14.87 9.49 5.00
N ALA A 43 14.60 9.00 6.20
CA ALA A 43 13.67 9.67 7.11
C ALA A 43 14.20 11.05 7.56
N GLN A 44 15.51 11.14 7.83
CA GLN A 44 16.17 12.42 8.16
C GLN A 44 16.06 13.41 7.00
N GLU A 45 16.35 12.99 5.76
CA GLU A 45 16.27 13.83 4.57
C GLU A 45 14.85 14.32 4.27
N LEU A 46 13.84 13.45 4.44
CA LEU A 46 12.43 13.79 4.24
C LEU A 46 11.78 14.52 5.43
N GLY A 47 12.47 14.61 6.56
CA GLY A 47 11.92 15.17 7.80
C GLY A 47 10.86 14.27 8.47
N VAL A 48 10.83 12.97 8.13
CA VAL A 48 9.95 11.98 8.75
C VAL A 48 10.46 11.67 10.16
N LYS A 49 9.58 11.73 11.15
CA LYS A 49 9.96 11.60 12.57
C LYS A 49 10.05 10.16 13.07
N LYS A 50 9.54 9.20 12.31
CA LYS A 50 9.46 7.81 12.74
C LYS A 50 9.66 6.84 11.60
N VAL A 51 10.48 5.83 11.84
CA VAL A 51 10.65 4.67 10.96
C VAL A 51 10.13 3.43 11.64
N ILE A 52 9.49 2.53 10.88
CA ILE A 52 9.10 1.20 11.34
C ILE A 52 9.76 0.16 10.43
N ILE A 53 10.46 -0.79 11.05
CA ILE A 53 10.96 -2.00 10.39
C ILE A 53 10.07 -3.14 10.85
N PRO A 54 9.24 -3.73 9.97
CA PRO A 54 8.40 -4.86 10.34
C PRO A 54 9.20 -6.09 10.76
N ALA A 55 8.66 -6.91 11.65
CA ALA A 55 9.29 -8.15 12.10
C ALA A 55 9.65 -9.11 10.93
N ALA A 56 8.83 -9.11 9.88
CA ALA A 56 9.06 -9.90 8.66
C ALA A 56 9.67 -9.07 7.53
N ALA A 57 10.47 -8.03 7.83
CA ALA A 57 10.96 -7.06 6.85
C ALA A 57 11.61 -7.72 5.62
N SER A 58 12.43 -8.75 5.81
CA SER A 58 13.13 -9.45 4.72
C SER A 58 12.20 -10.16 3.73
N VAL A 59 11.03 -10.61 4.19
CA VAL A 59 10.02 -11.33 3.40
C VAL A 59 8.65 -10.64 3.40
N PHE A 60 8.64 -9.33 3.64
CA PHE A 60 7.39 -8.58 3.86
C PHE A 60 6.45 -8.61 2.66
N SER A 61 6.97 -8.65 1.43
CA SER A 61 6.16 -8.82 0.23
C SER A 61 5.44 -10.17 0.21
N ALA A 62 6.14 -11.26 0.52
CA ALA A 62 5.52 -12.59 0.61
C ALA A 62 4.49 -12.66 1.75
N TRP A 63 4.81 -12.05 2.90
CA TRP A 63 3.87 -11.93 4.00
C TRP A 63 2.62 -11.13 3.59
N GLY A 64 2.79 -10.01 2.87
CA GLY A 64 1.70 -9.21 2.34
C GLY A 64 0.81 -10.00 1.36
N MET A 65 1.40 -10.81 0.50
CA MET A 65 0.65 -11.69 -0.40
C MET A 65 -0.21 -12.70 0.38
N MET A 66 0.31 -13.28 1.45
CA MET A 66 -0.44 -14.21 2.30
C MET A 66 -1.59 -13.52 3.08
N MET A 67 -1.52 -12.20 3.24
CA MET A 67 -2.54 -11.40 3.92
C MET A 67 -3.54 -10.77 2.95
N SER A 68 -3.29 -10.87 1.64
CA SER A 68 -4.17 -10.31 0.61
C SER A 68 -5.32 -11.25 0.30
N ASP A 69 -6.48 -10.68 0.02
CA ASP A 69 -7.61 -11.42 -0.52
C ASP A 69 -7.34 -11.83 -1.97
N LEU A 70 -7.99 -12.87 -2.42
CA LEU A 70 -7.99 -13.20 -3.83
C LEU A 70 -8.70 -12.08 -4.58
N ARG A 71 -8.07 -11.56 -5.61
CA ARG A 71 -8.60 -10.47 -6.44
C ARG A 71 -8.41 -10.80 -7.91
N ARG A 72 -9.46 -10.54 -8.68
CA ARG A 72 -9.46 -10.62 -10.14
C ARG A 72 -10.11 -9.38 -10.70
N ASP A 73 -9.44 -8.78 -11.66
CA ASP A 73 -9.91 -7.59 -12.36
C ASP A 73 -10.30 -7.99 -13.78
N HIS A 74 -11.53 -7.65 -14.16
CA HIS A 74 -12.08 -7.92 -15.47
C HIS A 74 -12.41 -6.61 -16.17
N PHE A 75 -11.82 -6.39 -17.33
CA PHE A 75 -12.06 -5.21 -18.16
C PHE A 75 -12.75 -5.61 -19.43
N VAL A 76 -13.86 -4.96 -19.77
CA VAL A 76 -14.60 -5.17 -21.01
C VAL A 76 -14.89 -3.84 -21.65
N THR A 77 -14.45 -3.69 -22.90
CA THR A 77 -14.81 -2.52 -23.71
C THR A 77 -16.24 -2.68 -24.19
N HIS A 78 -17.07 -1.71 -23.88
CA HIS A 78 -18.46 -1.68 -24.31
C HIS A 78 -18.92 -0.23 -24.42
N LEU A 79 -19.30 0.18 -25.61
CA LEU A 79 -19.64 1.57 -25.89
C LEU A 79 -21.16 1.75 -25.86
N VAL A 80 -21.64 2.57 -24.92
CA VAL A 80 -23.05 2.89 -24.74
C VAL A 80 -23.20 4.36 -24.38
N ASP A 81 -24.10 5.09 -25.08
CA ASP A 81 -24.50 6.43 -24.68
C ASP A 81 -25.24 6.36 -23.34
N LEU A 82 -24.88 7.21 -22.37
CA LEU A 82 -25.51 7.27 -21.06
C LEU A 82 -26.84 8.02 -21.17
N ALA A 83 -27.89 7.32 -21.57
CA ALA A 83 -29.21 7.86 -21.86
C ALA A 83 -30.30 7.01 -21.20
N GLU A 84 -31.55 7.48 -21.22
CA GLU A 84 -32.71 6.72 -20.76
C GLU A 84 -32.80 5.37 -21.50
N GLY A 85 -32.98 4.29 -20.77
CA GLY A 85 -33.00 2.93 -21.28
C GLY A 85 -31.63 2.22 -21.38
N ALA A 86 -30.50 2.93 -21.17
CA ALA A 86 -29.16 2.30 -21.20
C ALA A 86 -28.91 1.35 -20.02
N ALA A 87 -29.65 1.50 -18.93
CA ALA A 87 -29.45 0.74 -17.70
C ALA A 87 -29.48 -0.77 -17.91
N ALA A 88 -30.45 -1.28 -18.66
CA ALA A 88 -30.61 -2.72 -18.90
C ALA A 88 -29.45 -3.31 -19.70
N GLU A 89 -28.94 -2.59 -20.68
CA GLU A 89 -27.77 -2.99 -21.48
C GLU A 89 -26.51 -3.01 -20.61
N ILE A 90 -26.25 -1.95 -19.87
CA ILE A 90 -25.11 -1.82 -18.96
C ILE A 90 -25.14 -2.95 -17.90
N GLU A 91 -26.31 -3.18 -17.27
CA GLU A 91 -26.48 -4.25 -16.27
C GLU A 91 -26.23 -5.65 -16.86
N SER A 92 -26.68 -5.88 -18.10
CA SER A 92 -26.44 -7.16 -18.80
C SER A 92 -24.94 -7.43 -18.98
N VAL A 93 -24.16 -6.42 -19.31
CA VAL A 93 -22.70 -6.56 -19.46
C VAL A 93 -22.04 -6.85 -18.12
N PHE A 94 -22.40 -6.09 -17.05
CA PHE A 94 -21.89 -6.38 -15.70
C PHE A 94 -22.22 -7.80 -15.24
N SER A 95 -23.48 -8.22 -15.39
CA SER A 95 -23.92 -9.55 -15.00
C SER A 95 -23.17 -10.66 -15.73
N SER A 96 -22.90 -10.47 -17.02
CA SER A 96 -22.13 -11.43 -17.82
C SER A 96 -20.68 -11.57 -17.31
N VAL A 97 -20.03 -10.44 -17.00
CA VAL A 97 -18.65 -10.41 -16.49
C VAL A 97 -18.58 -11.02 -15.08
N GLU A 98 -19.55 -10.71 -14.23
CA GLU A 98 -19.63 -11.30 -12.88
C GLU A 98 -19.82 -12.82 -12.92
N LEU A 99 -20.63 -13.31 -13.83
CA LEU A 99 -20.79 -14.77 -14.03
C LEU A 99 -19.47 -15.42 -14.45
N GLN A 100 -18.75 -14.84 -15.39
CA GLN A 100 -17.42 -15.33 -15.79
C GLN A 100 -16.42 -15.34 -14.62
N ALA A 101 -16.42 -14.27 -13.81
CA ALA A 101 -15.58 -14.21 -12.62
C ALA A 101 -15.95 -15.31 -11.61
N ILE A 102 -17.25 -15.56 -11.38
CA ILE A 102 -17.73 -16.63 -10.51
C ILE A 102 -17.24 -17.99 -11.00
N GLU A 103 -17.37 -18.29 -12.29
CA GLU A 103 -16.90 -19.54 -12.86
C GLU A 103 -15.40 -19.76 -12.65
N GLN A 104 -14.60 -18.70 -12.85
CA GLN A 104 -13.16 -18.77 -12.61
C GLN A 104 -12.81 -19.07 -11.15
N PHE A 105 -13.44 -18.38 -10.20
CA PHE A 105 -13.24 -18.64 -8.77
C PHE A 105 -13.68 -20.05 -8.37
N GLN A 106 -14.78 -20.57 -8.96
CA GLN A 106 -15.26 -21.92 -8.69
C GLN A 106 -14.30 -22.99 -9.18
N THR A 107 -13.58 -22.79 -10.30
CA THR A 107 -12.53 -23.73 -10.76
C THR A 107 -11.37 -23.82 -9.78
N GLU A 108 -11.17 -22.82 -8.93
CA GLU A 108 -10.17 -22.78 -7.87
C GLU A 108 -10.71 -23.26 -6.51
N GLY A 109 -11.95 -23.74 -6.47
CA GLY A 109 -12.58 -24.26 -5.26
C GLY A 109 -13.15 -23.19 -4.33
N ILE A 110 -13.30 -21.95 -4.80
CA ILE A 110 -13.86 -20.85 -4.03
C ILE A 110 -15.39 -20.86 -4.09
N ASP A 111 -16.03 -20.76 -2.92
CA ASP A 111 -17.51 -20.71 -2.85
C ASP A 111 -18.02 -19.38 -3.45
N LYS A 112 -18.98 -19.48 -4.37
CA LYS A 112 -19.68 -18.32 -4.95
C LYS A 112 -20.16 -17.30 -3.90
N LYS A 113 -20.59 -17.77 -2.73
CA LYS A 113 -21.11 -16.89 -1.67
C LYS A 113 -20.06 -16.00 -1.03
N SER A 114 -18.77 -16.35 -1.15
CA SER A 114 -17.67 -15.55 -0.61
C SER A 114 -17.19 -14.48 -1.57
N ILE A 115 -17.68 -14.48 -2.81
CA ILE A 115 -17.23 -13.54 -3.84
C ILE A 115 -17.99 -12.22 -3.69
N LYS A 116 -17.22 -11.14 -3.60
CA LYS A 116 -17.73 -9.76 -3.56
C LYS A 116 -17.31 -9.06 -4.85
N PHE A 117 -18.18 -8.19 -5.36
CA PHE A 117 -17.93 -7.42 -6.57
C PHE A 117 -17.87 -5.93 -6.24
N ILE A 118 -16.99 -5.22 -6.93
CA ILE A 118 -16.97 -3.77 -7.02
C ILE A 118 -17.02 -3.44 -8.51
N ARG A 119 -17.94 -2.57 -8.88
CA ARG A 119 -18.20 -2.19 -10.27
C ARG A 119 -17.66 -0.79 -10.54
N TYR A 120 -16.97 -0.62 -11.65
CA TYR A 120 -16.54 0.66 -12.17
C TYR A 120 -16.94 0.79 -13.63
N GLY A 121 -17.30 2.00 -14.04
CA GLY A 121 -17.49 2.37 -15.44
C GLY A 121 -16.40 3.34 -15.86
N ASN A 122 -15.86 3.16 -17.06
CA ASN A 122 -15.00 4.12 -17.70
C ASN A 122 -15.86 5.01 -18.61
N PHE A 123 -16.03 6.25 -18.23
CA PHE A 123 -16.87 7.22 -18.92
C PHE A 123 -16.06 8.31 -19.57
N ARG A 124 -16.60 8.90 -20.62
CA ARG A 124 -16.06 10.10 -21.24
C ARG A 124 -17.17 10.99 -21.79
N TYR A 125 -16.84 12.24 -21.98
CA TYR A 125 -17.69 13.10 -22.81
C TYR A 125 -17.64 12.63 -24.26
N LYS A 126 -18.79 12.63 -24.93
CA LYS A 126 -18.88 12.19 -26.32
C LYS A 126 -17.92 12.98 -27.20
N ASN A 127 -17.18 12.27 -28.06
CA ASN A 127 -16.12 12.79 -28.94
C ASN A 127 -14.83 13.24 -28.21
N GLN A 128 -14.66 12.93 -26.92
CA GLN A 128 -13.38 13.09 -26.23
C GLN A 128 -12.63 11.76 -26.16
N GLU A 129 -11.29 11.82 -26.03
CA GLU A 129 -10.47 10.60 -25.90
C GLU A 129 -10.24 10.20 -24.45
N HIS A 130 -10.18 11.17 -23.53
CA HIS A 130 -9.89 10.91 -22.12
C HIS A 130 -11.09 10.28 -21.42
N THR A 131 -10.82 9.17 -20.74
CA THR A 131 -11.80 8.47 -19.92
C THR A 131 -11.51 8.68 -18.44
N THR A 132 -12.57 8.80 -17.65
CA THR A 132 -12.51 8.84 -16.19
C THR A 132 -13.20 7.61 -15.63
N GLU A 133 -12.53 6.88 -14.73
CA GLU A 133 -13.10 5.74 -14.05
C GLU A 133 -13.96 6.20 -12.88
N VAL A 134 -15.20 5.76 -12.86
CA VAL A 134 -16.18 6.07 -11.80
C VAL A 134 -16.61 4.78 -11.13
N ARG A 135 -16.52 4.74 -9.79
CA ARG A 135 -17.08 3.64 -9.01
C ARG A 135 -18.61 3.73 -9.04
N LEU A 136 -19.24 2.62 -9.38
CA LEU A 136 -20.71 2.53 -9.40
C LEU A 136 -21.21 2.04 -8.03
N SER A 137 -22.49 2.36 -7.75
CA SER A 137 -23.17 1.88 -6.54
C SER A 137 -23.30 0.36 -6.56
N ASP A 138 -23.34 -0.23 -5.39
CA ASP A 138 -23.55 -1.67 -5.24
C ASP A 138 -25.01 -2.03 -5.68
N GLY A 139 -25.13 -3.16 -6.36
CA GLY A 139 -26.41 -3.69 -6.83
C GLY A 139 -26.74 -3.39 -8.30
N PRO A 140 -27.93 -3.80 -8.77
CA PRO A 140 -28.31 -3.68 -10.17
C PRO A 140 -28.49 -2.22 -10.61
N ILE A 141 -28.00 -1.92 -11.80
CA ILE A 141 -28.18 -0.59 -12.41
C ILE A 141 -29.58 -0.47 -12.96
N SER A 142 -30.28 0.60 -12.61
CA SER A 142 -31.60 0.97 -13.09
C SER A 142 -31.60 2.35 -13.73
N ASP A 143 -32.63 2.69 -14.50
CA ASP A 143 -32.71 4.00 -15.15
C ASP A 143 -32.65 5.17 -14.16
N LYS A 144 -33.11 4.97 -12.92
CA LYS A 144 -32.96 5.97 -11.86
C LYS A 144 -31.52 6.27 -11.47
N GLN A 145 -30.63 5.30 -11.69
CA GLN A 145 -29.21 5.45 -11.35
C GLN A 145 -28.40 6.07 -12.49
N ILE A 146 -28.92 6.06 -13.73
CA ILE A 146 -28.21 6.65 -14.87
C ILE A 146 -27.84 8.11 -14.61
N GLY A 147 -28.81 8.93 -14.15
CA GLY A 147 -28.52 10.33 -13.81
C GLY A 147 -27.54 10.49 -12.64
N LEU A 148 -27.59 9.60 -11.64
CA LEU A 148 -26.61 9.62 -10.54
C LEU A 148 -25.21 9.25 -10.99
N ILE A 149 -25.09 8.32 -11.92
CA ILE A 149 -23.81 7.92 -12.54
C ILE A 149 -23.24 9.07 -13.35
N GLU A 150 -24.08 9.76 -14.12
CA GLU A 150 -23.67 10.94 -14.89
C GLU A 150 -23.20 12.08 -13.99
N ASP A 151 -23.93 12.37 -12.91
CA ASP A 151 -23.52 13.36 -11.91
C ASP A 151 -22.17 13.00 -11.26
N GLU A 152 -21.98 11.74 -10.87
CA GLU A 152 -20.72 11.28 -10.28
C GLU A 152 -19.56 11.35 -11.28
N PHE A 153 -19.80 11.04 -12.55
CA PHE A 153 -18.82 11.26 -13.61
C PHE A 153 -18.45 12.73 -13.73
N HIS A 154 -19.42 13.64 -13.79
CA HIS A 154 -19.15 15.07 -13.86
C HIS A 154 -18.30 15.56 -12.67
N ASN A 155 -18.65 15.14 -11.46
CA ASN A 155 -17.94 15.52 -10.24
C ASN A 155 -16.50 14.99 -10.23
N THR A 156 -16.30 13.74 -10.67
CA THR A 156 -14.97 13.12 -10.73
C THR A 156 -14.12 13.77 -11.82
N TYR A 157 -14.69 14.00 -12.98
CA TYR A 157 -14.00 14.67 -14.09
C TYR A 157 -13.58 16.10 -13.74
N GLU A 158 -14.46 16.88 -13.10
CA GLU A 158 -14.15 18.25 -12.67
C GLU A 158 -13.04 18.28 -11.60
N ARG A 159 -13.00 17.30 -10.70
CA ARG A 159 -11.92 17.15 -9.72
C ARG A 159 -10.57 16.81 -10.38
N GLU A 160 -10.59 16.01 -11.45
CA GLU A 160 -9.37 15.57 -12.15
C GLU A 160 -8.84 16.63 -13.13
N TYR A 161 -9.77 17.30 -13.86
CA TYR A 161 -9.42 18.19 -14.98
C TYR A 161 -9.77 19.67 -14.73
N THR A 162 -10.41 19.99 -13.60
CA THR A 162 -10.79 21.37 -13.19
C THR A 162 -11.87 22.05 -14.03
N TYR A 163 -12.55 21.33 -14.92
CA TYR A 163 -13.68 21.80 -15.73
C TYR A 163 -14.68 20.67 -16.01
N ARG A 164 -15.88 21.03 -16.41
CA ARG A 164 -16.89 20.10 -16.94
C ARG A 164 -17.45 20.62 -18.25
N LEU A 165 -17.96 19.72 -19.09
CA LEU A 165 -18.58 20.06 -20.35
C LEU A 165 -20.08 19.84 -20.28
N ASP A 166 -20.82 20.66 -21.03
CA ASP A 166 -22.25 20.50 -21.25
C ASP A 166 -22.50 19.70 -22.54
N THR A 167 -22.19 18.39 -22.45
CA THR A 167 -22.35 17.46 -23.58
C THR A 167 -22.65 16.07 -23.04
N SER A 168 -23.23 15.21 -23.90
CA SER A 168 -23.59 13.85 -23.52
C SER A 168 -22.38 13.03 -23.09
N VAL A 169 -22.62 12.11 -22.18
CA VAL A 169 -21.64 11.17 -21.62
C VAL A 169 -21.85 9.79 -22.24
N GLU A 170 -20.78 9.09 -22.53
CA GLU A 170 -20.82 7.70 -22.96
C GLU A 170 -19.98 6.81 -22.06
N LEU A 171 -20.46 5.62 -21.79
CA LEU A 171 -19.69 4.52 -21.21
C LEU A 171 -18.81 3.94 -22.31
N VAL A 172 -17.51 3.80 -22.06
CA VAL A 172 -16.53 3.21 -23.00
C VAL A 172 -16.20 1.77 -22.64
N GLY A 173 -16.33 1.44 -21.37
CA GLY A 173 -16.07 0.11 -20.88
C GLY A 173 -16.38 -0.03 -19.40
N ILE A 174 -16.39 -1.26 -18.95
CA ILE A 174 -16.59 -1.61 -17.55
C ILE A 174 -15.36 -2.26 -16.97
N HIS A 175 -15.19 -2.06 -15.67
CA HIS A 175 -14.17 -2.74 -14.88
C HIS A 175 -14.87 -3.36 -13.66
N VAL A 176 -14.79 -4.67 -13.54
CA VAL A 176 -15.32 -5.44 -12.41
C VAL A 176 -14.18 -5.99 -11.59
N VAL A 177 -14.14 -5.62 -10.33
CA VAL A 177 -13.22 -6.20 -9.35
C VAL A 177 -13.96 -7.27 -8.58
N ALA A 178 -13.57 -8.53 -8.77
CA ALA A 178 -14.08 -9.66 -8.01
C ALA A 178 -13.07 -10.03 -6.92
N THR A 179 -13.54 -10.12 -5.66
CA THR A 179 -12.70 -10.45 -4.51
C THR A 179 -13.30 -11.60 -3.72
N SER A 180 -12.44 -12.43 -3.14
CA SER A 180 -12.84 -13.42 -2.14
C SER A 180 -11.88 -13.39 -0.96
N GLU A 181 -12.43 -13.30 0.24
CA GLU A 181 -11.64 -13.33 1.46
C GLU A 181 -11.02 -14.70 1.66
N VAL A 182 -9.72 -14.73 1.89
CA VAL A 182 -8.97 -15.93 2.29
C VAL A 182 -8.71 -15.90 3.79
N GLY A 183 -8.46 -17.07 4.38
CA GLY A 183 -8.07 -17.14 5.78
C GLY A 183 -6.78 -16.36 6.01
N LYS A 184 -6.85 -15.30 6.83
CA LYS A 184 -5.70 -14.44 7.15
C LYS A 184 -4.96 -14.95 8.37
N LEU A 185 -3.64 -14.84 8.34
CA LEU A 185 -2.82 -15.12 9.51
C LEU A 185 -3.12 -14.09 10.61
N THR A 186 -3.45 -14.58 11.79
CA THR A 186 -3.62 -13.71 12.95
C THR A 186 -2.28 -13.54 13.65
N MET A 187 -1.76 -12.32 13.65
CA MET A 187 -0.57 -11.99 14.41
C MET A 187 -0.90 -11.92 15.91
N GLN A 188 -0.17 -12.69 16.71
CA GLN A 188 -0.32 -12.67 18.16
C GLN A 188 0.65 -11.65 18.77
N LYS A 189 0.10 -10.77 19.58
CA LYS A 189 0.90 -9.82 20.36
C LYS A 189 1.60 -10.58 21.48
N ARG A 190 2.92 -10.46 21.53
CA ARG A 190 3.75 -11.01 22.61
C ARG A 190 3.83 -10.02 23.76
N PRO A 191 3.73 -10.47 25.01
CA PRO A 191 3.91 -9.60 26.17
C PRO A 191 5.37 -9.17 26.31
N ASP A 192 5.57 -8.00 26.92
CA ASP A 192 6.89 -7.61 27.41
C ASP A 192 7.30 -8.55 28.55
N GLN A 193 8.46 -9.16 28.44
CA GLN A 193 9.00 -10.10 29.42
C GLN A 193 10.02 -9.45 30.36
N GLY A 194 10.25 -8.14 30.23
CA GLY A 194 11.23 -7.42 31.04
C GLY A 194 12.69 -7.79 30.74
N ILE A 195 12.93 -8.46 29.62
CA ILE A 195 14.27 -8.87 29.19
C ILE A 195 14.99 -7.64 28.64
N LYS A 196 16.22 -7.42 29.10
CA LYS A 196 17.02 -6.26 28.68
C LYS A 196 17.67 -6.48 27.31
N GLU A 197 17.84 -5.40 26.58
CA GLU A 197 18.46 -5.37 25.26
C GLU A 197 19.91 -5.94 25.25
N ALA A 198 20.57 -5.95 26.40
CA ALA A 198 21.92 -6.52 26.54
C ALA A 198 22.01 -7.99 26.13
N GLU A 199 20.90 -8.76 26.26
CA GLU A 199 20.89 -10.18 25.86
C GLU A 199 20.84 -10.36 24.33
N ALA A 200 20.46 -9.33 23.59
CA ALA A 200 20.49 -9.32 22.14
C ALA A 200 21.83 -8.82 21.57
N ARG A 201 22.75 -8.28 22.40
CA ARG A 201 24.04 -7.75 21.91
C ARG A 201 24.92 -8.87 21.39
N LYS A 202 25.58 -8.62 20.25
CA LYS A 202 26.57 -9.50 19.64
C LYS A 202 28.00 -9.00 19.79
N GLY A 203 28.18 -7.69 19.97
CA GLY A 203 29.49 -7.02 20.00
C GLY A 203 29.37 -5.56 19.57
N ALA A 204 30.47 -5.01 19.11
CA ALA A 204 30.55 -3.66 18.54
C ALA A 204 31.54 -3.63 17.38
N ARG A 205 31.39 -2.66 16.48
CA ARG A 205 32.37 -2.37 15.43
C ARG A 205 32.33 -0.91 15.00
N GLU A 206 33.41 -0.43 14.42
CA GLU A 206 33.45 0.87 13.76
C GLU A 206 32.62 0.87 12.48
N VAL A 207 31.81 1.90 12.29
CA VAL A 207 30.94 2.11 11.14
C VAL A 207 31.06 3.55 10.69
N ASP A 208 31.23 3.75 9.38
CA ASP A 208 31.21 5.06 8.74
C ASP A 208 29.77 5.46 8.41
N TYR A 209 29.24 6.43 9.12
CA TYR A 209 27.93 7.03 8.93
C TYR A 209 27.95 8.23 7.97
N ALA A 210 28.94 8.28 7.10
CA ALA A 210 29.13 9.31 6.09
C ALA A 210 29.29 10.73 6.70
N LEU A 211 28.26 11.59 6.62
CA LEU A 211 28.35 12.96 7.13
C LEU A 211 28.45 13.04 8.66
N GLU A 212 27.99 12.02 9.36
CA GLU A 212 28.06 11.95 10.83
C GLU A 212 29.41 11.41 11.32
N GLY A 213 30.26 10.92 10.40
CA GLY A 213 31.58 10.40 10.71
C GLY A 213 31.59 8.92 11.11
N VAL A 214 32.73 8.48 11.63
CA VAL A 214 32.97 7.10 12.07
C VAL A 214 32.64 6.98 13.56
N HIS A 215 31.78 6.02 13.90
CA HIS A 215 31.36 5.74 15.26
C HIS A 215 31.45 4.25 15.56
N GLU A 216 31.71 3.92 16.81
CA GLU A 216 31.57 2.56 17.30
C GLU A 216 30.06 2.24 17.46
N ALA A 217 29.54 1.32 16.65
CA ALA A 217 28.16 0.90 16.67
C ALA A 217 28.00 -0.42 17.43
N THR A 218 27.00 -0.49 18.31
CA THR A 218 26.62 -1.75 18.97
C THR A 218 25.93 -2.66 17.98
N LEU A 219 26.33 -3.93 17.92
CA LEU A 219 25.71 -4.96 17.08
C LEU A 219 24.68 -5.72 17.89
N TYR A 220 23.46 -5.81 17.35
CA TYR A 220 22.37 -6.59 17.92
C TYR A 220 21.98 -7.77 17.01
N ASN A 221 21.62 -8.89 17.62
CA ASN A 221 20.95 -9.98 16.93
C ASN A 221 19.46 -9.69 16.86
N GLY A 222 18.93 -9.45 15.64
CA GLY A 222 17.52 -9.13 15.40
C GLY A 222 16.57 -10.21 15.91
N GLU A 223 16.95 -11.49 15.77
CA GLU A 223 16.12 -12.62 16.25
C GLU A 223 15.95 -12.68 17.77
N LYS A 224 16.86 -12.02 18.50
CA LYS A 224 16.83 -11.92 19.96
C LYS A 224 16.19 -10.64 20.48
N LEU A 225 15.77 -9.75 19.60
CA LEU A 225 15.03 -8.56 19.99
C LEU A 225 13.60 -8.94 20.38
N LEU A 226 13.22 -8.63 21.61
CA LEU A 226 11.93 -8.96 22.21
C LEU A 226 11.12 -7.70 22.51
N PRO A 227 9.77 -7.83 22.60
CA PRO A 227 8.91 -6.72 22.98
C PRO A 227 9.35 -6.03 24.27
N GLY A 228 9.30 -4.70 24.25
CA GLY A 228 9.71 -3.86 25.37
C GLY A 228 11.19 -3.49 25.40
N MET A 229 12.04 -4.13 24.59
CA MET A 229 13.45 -3.72 24.49
C MET A 229 13.58 -2.32 23.89
N GLU A 230 14.44 -1.51 24.50
CA GLU A 230 14.75 -0.15 24.06
C GLU A 230 16.25 0.09 24.11
N PHE A 231 16.80 0.79 23.13
CA PHE A 231 18.20 1.21 23.07
C PHE A 231 18.39 2.41 22.15
N ASN A 232 19.55 3.01 22.19
CA ASN A 232 19.89 4.14 21.34
C ASN A 232 20.97 3.77 20.32
N GLY A 233 20.98 4.49 19.19
CA GLY A 233 22.10 4.44 18.25
C GLY A 233 23.35 5.16 18.77
N PRO A 234 24.51 4.94 18.14
CA PRO A 234 24.67 4.20 16.90
C PRO A 234 24.62 2.68 17.09
N ALA A 235 23.87 2.00 16.25
CA ALA A 235 23.71 0.55 16.35
C ALA A 235 23.45 -0.09 14.96
N ILE A 236 23.74 -1.38 14.87
CA ILE A 236 23.35 -2.20 13.74
C ILE A 236 22.58 -3.41 14.26
N ILE A 237 21.42 -3.64 13.69
CA ILE A 237 20.60 -4.81 13.94
C ILE A 237 20.80 -5.75 12.75
N GLU A 238 21.37 -6.93 13.03
CA GLU A 238 21.57 -7.99 12.06
C GLU A 238 20.54 -9.09 12.27
N ASP A 239 19.69 -9.29 11.27
CA ASP A 239 18.71 -10.34 11.21
C ASP A 239 19.09 -11.37 10.13
N SER A 240 18.46 -12.56 10.11
CA SER A 240 18.76 -13.63 9.14
C SER A 240 18.63 -13.20 7.68
N GLY A 241 17.76 -12.25 7.38
CA GLY A 241 17.50 -11.77 6.02
C GLY A 241 17.52 -10.26 5.84
N ALA A 242 17.86 -9.48 6.88
CA ALA A 242 17.85 -8.03 6.81
C ALA A 242 18.91 -7.39 7.71
N THR A 243 19.33 -6.19 7.36
CA THR A 243 20.18 -5.36 8.20
C THR A 243 19.56 -3.99 8.38
N THR A 244 19.49 -3.52 9.63
CA THR A 244 19.00 -2.18 9.95
C THR A 244 20.11 -1.36 10.59
N VAL A 245 20.32 -0.15 10.07
CA VAL A 245 21.34 0.79 10.57
C VAL A 245 20.63 1.89 11.34
N ILE A 246 21.05 2.06 12.60
CA ILE A 246 20.55 3.10 13.52
C ILE A 246 21.62 4.15 13.66
N HIS A 247 21.31 5.40 13.35
CA HIS A 247 22.26 6.51 13.45
C HIS A 247 22.38 7.03 14.88
N HIS A 248 23.37 7.85 15.12
CA HIS A 248 23.58 8.51 16.41
C HIS A 248 22.34 9.36 16.79
N GLY A 249 21.96 9.33 18.05
CA GLY A 249 20.83 10.10 18.59
C GLY A 249 19.45 9.48 18.36
N ASN A 250 19.31 8.49 17.47
CA ASN A 250 18.03 7.82 17.27
C ASN A 250 17.73 6.82 18.39
N ARG A 251 16.46 6.75 18.80
CA ARG A 251 15.97 5.81 19.80
C ARG A 251 15.21 4.67 19.13
N VAL A 252 15.48 3.47 19.58
CA VAL A 252 14.82 2.23 19.12
C VAL A 252 13.92 1.69 20.20
N ARG A 253 12.73 1.22 19.81
CA ARG A 253 11.81 0.47 20.65
C ARG A 253 11.25 -0.71 19.87
N VAL A 254 11.18 -1.87 20.50
CA VAL A 254 10.54 -3.09 19.95
C VAL A 254 9.12 -3.20 20.49
N ASP A 255 8.13 -3.32 19.60
CA ASP A 255 6.73 -3.42 19.96
C ASP A 255 6.29 -4.87 20.26
N GLY A 256 5.02 -5.04 20.65
CA GLY A 256 4.45 -6.34 20.96
C GLY A 256 4.36 -7.34 19.77
N TYR A 257 4.56 -6.88 18.56
CA TYR A 257 4.62 -7.70 17.35
C TYR A 257 6.06 -7.90 16.86
N THR A 258 7.04 -7.46 17.66
CA THR A 258 8.46 -7.44 17.32
C THR A 258 8.83 -6.52 16.15
N ASN A 259 7.98 -5.55 15.81
CA ASN A 259 8.39 -4.50 14.91
C ASN A 259 9.34 -3.54 15.61
N ILE A 260 10.32 -3.04 14.87
CA ILE A 260 11.31 -2.10 15.36
C ILE A 260 10.83 -0.68 15.01
N HIS A 261 10.60 0.14 16.01
CA HIS A 261 10.25 1.54 15.90
C HIS A 261 11.51 2.38 16.15
N ILE A 262 11.83 3.27 15.23
CA ILE A 262 13.00 4.15 15.31
C ILE A 262 12.48 5.59 15.32
N GLU A 263 12.80 6.33 16.36
CA GLU A 263 12.53 7.77 16.48
C GLU A 263 13.73 8.54 15.91
N ILE A 264 13.43 9.50 15.00
CA ILE A 264 14.42 10.27 14.23
C ILE A 264 14.64 11.64 14.89
#